data_70f4e9f34b2681c86ab963701a194a1a
#
_entry.id   70f4e9f34b2681c86ab963701a194a1a
#
_cell.length_a   1.000
_cell.length_b   1.000
_cell.length_c   1.000
_cell.angle_alpha   90.00
_cell.angle_beta   90.00
_cell.angle_gamma   90.00
#
_symmetry.space_group_name_H-M   'P 1'
#
loop_
_entity.id
_entity.type
_entity.pdbx_description
1 polymer ?
#
loop_
_entity_poly.entity_id
_entity_poly.type
_entity_poly.pdbx_seq_one_letter_code
_entity_poly.pdbx_strand_id
1 'polypeptide(L)' 'MHAYTAVIERCSDTNLYVGHVPGFPGAHSQGATLDELHANLREVIAMLLGDGEPKLNTEFVGIQTVVVD' A
#
# COMPACT_ATOMS: atom_id res chain seq x y z
N MET A 1 18.72 -1.63 0.64
CA MET A 1 17.48 -1.12 1.26
C MET A 1 16.47 -0.79 0.18
N HIS A 2 15.22 -1.17 0.42
CA HIS A 2 14.12 -0.89 -0.50
C HIS A 2 13.12 0.02 0.18
N ALA A 3 12.60 0.99 -0.57
CA ALA A 3 11.56 1.88 -0.08
C ALA A 3 10.41 1.89 -1.09
N TYR A 4 9.21 1.73 -0.60
CA TYR A 4 8.01 1.72 -1.46
C TYR A 4 6.99 2.71 -0.92
N THR A 5 6.29 3.38 -1.83
CA THR A 5 5.23 4.30 -1.47
C THR A 5 3.92 3.53 -1.40
N ALA A 6 3.25 3.61 -0.26
CA ALA A 6 1.94 2.99 -0.08
C ALA A 6 0.86 4.05 -0.08
N VAL A 7 -0.25 3.76 -0.76
CA VAL A 7 -1.45 4.59 -0.72
C VAL A 7 -2.34 4.03 0.38
N ILE A 8 -2.80 4.91 1.27
CA ILE A 8 -3.55 4.51 2.46
C ILE A 8 -4.93 5.14 2.46
N GLU A 9 -5.93 4.32 2.71
CA GLU A 9 -7.32 4.74 2.82
C GLU A 9 -7.97 4.10 4.04
N ARG A 10 -9.11 4.61 4.44
CA ARG A 10 -9.89 3.97 5.50
C ARG A 10 -11.16 3.38 4.87
N CYS A 11 -11.39 2.09 5.12
CA CYS A 11 -12.58 1.42 4.65
C CYS A 11 -13.76 1.86 5.51
N SER A 12 -14.81 2.39 4.88
CA SER A 12 -15.98 2.89 5.62
C SER A 12 -16.82 1.76 6.21
N ASP A 13 -16.75 0.57 5.64
CA ASP A 13 -17.53 -0.58 6.14
C ASP A 13 -16.89 -1.21 7.36
N THR A 14 -15.58 -1.38 7.36
CA THR A 14 -14.86 -2.05 8.44
C THR A 14 -14.20 -1.08 9.40
N ASN A 15 -14.06 0.17 9.00
CA ASN A 15 -13.33 1.21 9.73
C ASN A 15 -11.85 0.90 9.92
N LEU A 16 -11.32 -0.03 9.11
CA LEU A 16 -9.90 -0.36 9.10
C LEU A 16 -9.16 0.51 8.10
N TYR A 17 -7.88 0.75 8.39
CA TYR A 17 -6.99 1.35 7.41
C TYR A 17 -6.54 0.28 6.44
N VAL A 18 -6.57 0.61 5.16
CA VAL A 18 -6.12 -0.28 4.09
C VAL A 18 -5.04 0.42 3.30
N GLY A 19 -4.05 -0.35 2.88
CA GLY A 19 -2.93 0.23 2.13
C GLY A 19 -2.46 -0.71 1.04
N HIS A 20 -1.92 -0.12 -0.01
CA HIS A 20 -1.34 -0.89 -1.11
C HIS A 20 -0.20 -0.12 -1.77
N VAL A 21 0.72 -0.84 -2.37
CA VAL A 21 1.78 -0.25 -3.17
C VAL A 21 1.35 -0.32 -4.64
N PRO A 22 1.13 0.84 -5.28
CA PRO A 22 0.73 0.86 -6.69
C PRO A 22 1.69 0.09 -7.58
N GLY A 23 1.13 -0.74 -8.44
CA GLY A 23 1.91 -1.50 -9.40
C GLY A 23 2.63 -2.73 -8.86
N PHE A 24 2.54 -2.98 -7.57
CA PHE A 24 3.19 -4.13 -6.92
C PHE A 24 2.11 -5.16 -6.56
N PRO A 25 1.93 -6.21 -7.39
CA PRO A 25 0.89 -7.20 -7.13
C PRO A 25 1.05 -7.88 -5.77
N GLY A 26 -0.02 -7.94 -5.02
CA GLY A 26 -0.03 -8.58 -3.71
C GLY A 26 0.44 -7.70 -2.55
N ALA A 27 1.03 -6.53 -2.83
CA ALA A 27 1.53 -5.65 -1.80
C ALA A 27 0.41 -4.79 -1.23
N HIS A 28 -0.45 -5.40 -0.43
CA HIS A 28 -1.55 -4.71 0.24
C HIS A 28 -1.79 -5.36 1.61
N SER A 29 -2.35 -4.57 2.52
CA SER A 29 -2.70 -5.07 3.85
C SER A 29 -3.69 -4.12 4.51
N GLN A 30 -4.04 -4.40 5.76
CA GLN A 30 -4.95 -3.58 6.54
C GLN A 30 -4.54 -3.61 8.00
N GLY A 31 -5.12 -2.69 8.78
CA GLY A 31 -4.87 -2.63 10.21
C GLY A 31 -5.84 -1.68 10.89
N ALA A 32 -6.05 -1.86 12.18
CA ALA A 32 -6.94 -1.02 12.98
C ALA A 32 -6.33 0.35 13.26
N THR A 33 -5.01 0.45 13.20
CA THR A 33 -4.27 1.69 13.38
C THR A 33 -3.27 1.84 12.24
N LEU A 34 -2.75 3.06 12.04
CA LEU A 34 -1.72 3.28 11.02
C LEU A 34 -0.45 2.51 11.34
N ASP A 35 -0.07 2.41 12.62
CA ASP A 35 1.12 1.66 13.02
C ASP A 35 0.96 0.17 12.71
N GLU A 36 -0.23 -0.36 12.98
CA GLU A 36 -0.52 -1.76 12.67
C GLU A 36 -0.50 -2.02 11.16
N LEU A 37 -1.12 -1.12 10.39
CA LEU A 37 -1.08 -1.22 8.94
C LEU A 37 0.36 -1.20 8.42
N HIS A 38 1.17 -0.28 8.94
CA HIS A 38 2.58 -0.17 8.54
C HIS A 38 3.34 -1.47 8.80
N ALA A 39 3.19 -2.03 9.98
CA ALA A 39 3.83 -3.29 10.35
C ALA A 39 3.38 -4.44 9.44
N ASN A 40 2.08 -4.50 9.16
CA ASN A 40 1.51 -5.53 8.29
C ASN A 40 1.97 -5.39 6.85
N LEU A 41 2.02 -4.16 6.32
CA LEU A 41 2.53 -3.92 4.97
C LEU A 41 4.01 -4.31 4.87
N ARG A 42 4.79 -3.95 5.87
CA ARG A 42 6.22 -4.28 5.90
C ARG A 42 6.43 -5.78 5.84
N GLU A 43 5.64 -6.53 6.59
CA GLU A 43 5.72 -7.99 6.60
C GLU A 43 5.35 -8.60 5.25
N VAL A 44 4.25 -8.12 4.65
CA VAL A 44 3.81 -8.60 3.34
C VAL A 44 4.84 -8.30 2.26
N ILE A 45 5.36 -7.07 2.25
CA ILE A 45 6.37 -6.68 1.25
C ILE A 45 7.64 -7.49 1.43
N ALA A 46 8.09 -7.69 2.66
CA ALA A 46 9.29 -8.49 2.93
C ALA A 46 9.12 -9.92 2.40
N MET A 47 7.93 -10.48 2.57
CA MET A 47 7.62 -11.82 2.08
C MET A 47 7.65 -11.86 0.55
N LEU A 48 7.07 -10.84 -0.10
CA LEU A 48 7.05 -10.76 -1.55
C LEU A 48 8.46 -10.57 -2.14
N LEU A 49 9.33 -9.84 -1.43
CA LEU A 49 10.71 -9.64 -1.86
C LEU A 49 11.53 -10.93 -1.81
N GLY A 50 11.05 -11.95 -1.12
CA GLY A 50 11.69 -13.27 -1.09
C GLY A 50 11.77 -13.90 -2.48
N ASP A 51 10.89 -13.50 -3.39
CA ASP A 51 10.88 -13.97 -4.79
C ASP A 51 11.73 -13.11 -5.71
N GLY A 52 12.48 -12.17 -5.16
CA GLY A 52 13.31 -11.24 -5.91
C GLY A 52 12.67 -9.85 -5.99
N GLU A 53 13.38 -8.92 -6.62
CA GLU A 53 12.86 -7.58 -6.77
C GLU A 53 11.66 -7.55 -7.71
N PRO A 54 10.58 -6.83 -7.35
CA PRO A 54 9.39 -6.76 -8.18
C PRO A 54 9.61 -5.88 -9.39
N LYS A 55 8.93 -6.21 -10.47
CA LYS A 55 8.81 -5.32 -11.60
C LYS A 55 7.47 -4.62 -11.46
N LEU A 56 7.50 -3.36 -11.06
CA LEU A 56 6.28 -2.60 -10.85
C LEU A 56 5.63 -2.27 -12.19
N ASN A 57 4.31 -2.48 -12.26
CA ASN A 57 3.54 -2.23 -13.48
C ASN A 57 3.22 -0.76 -13.66
N THR A 58 3.17 -0.01 -12.56
CA THR A 58 2.85 1.41 -12.57
C THR A 58 3.81 2.12 -11.64
N GLU A 59 3.93 3.43 -11.83
CA GLU A 59 4.74 4.28 -10.99
C GLU A 59 3.84 5.25 -10.24
N PHE A 60 4.03 5.37 -8.93
CA PHE A 60 3.30 6.37 -8.17
C PHE A 60 3.84 7.75 -8.51
N VAL A 61 2.98 8.65 -8.96
CA VAL A 61 3.37 10.00 -9.33
C VAL A 61 2.88 11.01 -8.30
N GLY A 62 1.65 10.86 -7.83
CA GLY A 62 1.09 11.81 -6.88
C GLY A 62 -0.42 11.69 -6.79
N ILE A 63 -1.02 12.67 -6.14
CA ILE A 63 -2.46 12.73 -5.95
C ILE A 63 -2.97 14.07 -6.49
N GLN A 64 -4.23 14.09 -6.90
CA GLN A 64 -4.89 15.31 -7.38
C GLN A 64 -6.28 15.40 -6.78
N THR A 65 -6.72 16.61 -6.52
CA THR A 65 -8.11 16.89 -6.16
C THR A 65 -8.83 17.36 -7.41
N VAL A 66 -9.88 16.66 -7.78
CA VAL A 66 -10.67 17.01 -8.96
C VAL A 66 -12.02 17.53 -8.50
N VAL A 67 -12.34 18.76 -8.91
CA VAL A 67 -13.61 19.39 -8.58
C VAL A 67 -14.56 19.17 -9.74
N VAL A 68 -15.75 18.69 -9.43
CA VAL A 68 -16.79 18.44 -10.44
C VAL A 68 -18.04 19.22 -10.03
N ASP A 69 -18.63 19.94 -10.97
CA ASP A 69 -19.87 20.68 -10.72
C ASP A 69 -21.09 19.77 -10.68
#